data_60ab0fe86d9d73e5d33a25be28379926
#
_entry.id   60ab0fe86d9d73e5d33a25be28379926
#
_cell.length_a   1.000
_cell.length_b   1.000
_cell.length_c   1.000
_cell.angle_alpha   90.00
_cell.angle_beta   90.00
_cell.angle_gamma   90.00
#
_symmetry.space_group_name_H-M   'P 1'
#
loop_
_entity.id
_entity.type
_entity.pdbx_description
1 polymer ?
#
loop_
_entity_poly.entity_id
_entity_poly.type
_entity_poly.pdbx_seq_one_letter_code
_entity_poly.pdbx_strand_id
1 'polypeptide(L)'
;MKIAMMARQPDLYSHRRLKEAAEERGHELRIVNTLRCYMNIASRRPEIYYNGEKLEGYDAVIPRIGASVTFYGLAVLRQFEMMGVYPLNESVAIGRSRDKLRSMQLLARDGIGLPVTTFAHDPSQTAEVLELAGGAPIVIKLLEGTQGIGVVLADTNRSATSVVEAFRGAKVNILLQEFIKEAGGTDIRAIV
;
A
#
# COMPACT_ATOMS: atom_id res chain seq x y z
N MET A 1 19.21 -3.07 21.58
CA MET A 1 18.40 -2.00 21.02
C MET A 1 16.98 -2.09 21.54
N LYS A 2 16.31 -0.97 21.70
CA LYS A 2 14.88 -0.91 22.03
C LYS A 2 14.09 -0.65 20.73
N ILE A 3 13.24 -1.60 20.36
CA ILE A 3 12.55 -1.63 19.07
C ILE A 3 11.03 -1.53 19.28
N ALA A 4 10.38 -0.61 18.59
CA ALA A 4 8.92 -0.56 18.51
C ALA A 4 8.45 -1.35 17.28
N MET A 5 7.45 -2.23 17.43
CA MET A 5 6.77 -2.84 16.28
C MET A 5 5.33 -2.33 16.23
N MET A 6 5.02 -1.58 15.18
CA MET A 6 3.69 -1.04 14.93
C MET A 6 2.78 -2.13 14.36
N ALA A 7 1.93 -2.75 15.18
CA ALA A 7 1.06 -3.83 14.74
C ALA A 7 -0.27 -3.83 15.50
N ARG A 8 -1.37 -4.15 14.81
CA ARG A 8 -2.71 -4.22 15.41
C ARG A 8 -3.01 -5.54 16.14
N GLN A 9 -2.40 -6.61 15.67
CA GLN A 9 -2.65 -7.98 16.13
C GLN A 9 -1.33 -8.60 16.61
N PRO A 10 -1.01 -8.52 17.90
CA PRO A 10 0.28 -9.00 18.43
C PRO A 10 0.47 -10.51 18.25
N ASP A 11 -0.63 -11.28 18.25
CA ASP A 11 -0.61 -12.74 18.28
C ASP A 11 -0.43 -13.40 16.91
N LEU A 12 -0.31 -12.63 15.83
CA LEU A 12 0.01 -13.18 14.51
C LEU A 12 1.35 -13.90 14.53
N TYR A 13 1.43 -15.07 13.88
CA TYR A 13 2.64 -15.88 13.79
C TYR A 13 3.88 -15.05 13.44
N SER A 14 3.82 -14.22 12.40
CA SER A 14 4.94 -13.38 11.97
C SER A 14 5.38 -12.36 13.03
N HIS A 15 4.44 -11.83 13.83
CA HIS A 15 4.76 -10.86 14.89
C HIS A 15 5.43 -11.53 16.07
N ARG A 16 4.93 -12.72 16.47
CA ARG A 16 5.57 -13.53 17.50
C ARG A 16 6.99 -13.93 17.12
N ARG A 17 7.18 -14.43 15.87
CA ARG A 17 8.50 -14.81 15.37
C ARG A 17 9.50 -13.64 15.33
N LEU A 18 9.03 -12.43 14.96
CA LEU A 18 9.86 -11.22 15.00
C LEU A 18 10.26 -10.85 16.43
N LYS A 19 9.33 -10.99 17.38
CA LYS A 19 9.59 -10.72 18.78
C LYS A 19 10.61 -11.70 19.35
N GLU A 20 10.41 -13.01 19.17
CA GLU A 20 11.33 -14.07 19.56
C GLU A 20 12.72 -13.84 18.97
N ALA A 21 12.82 -13.56 17.67
CA ALA A 21 14.09 -13.31 17.00
C ALA A 21 14.82 -12.05 17.52
N ALA A 22 14.08 -11.03 17.95
CA ALA A 22 14.67 -9.86 18.60
C ALA A 22 15.23 -10.20 20.00
N GLU A 23 14.45 -10.91 20.79
CA GLU A 23 14.84 -11.35 22.14
C GLU A 23 16.06 -12.28 22.12
N GLU A 24 16.10 -13.26 21.19
CA GLU A 24 17.26 -14.15 20.96
C GLU A 24 18.55 -13.38 20.63
N ARG A 25 18.44 -12.17 20.07
CA ARG A 25 19.56 -11.27 19.74
C ARG A 25 19.85 -10.21 20.79
N GLY A 26 19.20 -10.32 21.96
CA GLY A 26 19.39 -9.38 23.06
C GLY A 26 18.77 -8.00 22.82
N HIS A 27 17.70 -7.92 22.02
CA HIS A 27 16.96 -6.69 21.78
C HIS A 27 15.63 -6.70 22.54
N GLU A 28 15.22 -5.54 23.03
CA GLU A 28 13.88 -5.32 23.56
C GLU A 28 12.93 -4.98 22.42
N LEU A 29 11.89 -5.78 22.15
CA LEU A 29 10.87 -5.47 21.15
C LEU A 29 9.50 -5.31 21.83
N ARG A 30 8.93 -4.11 21.72
CA ARG A 30 7.59 -3.79 22.19
C ARG A 30 6.63 -3.66 21.01
N ILE A 31 5.54 -4.43 21.03
CA ILE A 31 4.46 -4.30 20.06
C ILE A 31 3.52 -3.18 20.51
N VAL A 32 3.29 -2.21 19.64
CA VAL A 32 2.37 -1.10 19.89
C VAL A 32 1.23 -1.12 18.87
N ASN A 33 -0.01 -1.09 19.35
CA ASN A 33 -1.16 -1.01 18.45
C ASN A 33 -1.22 0.38 17.81
N THR A 34 -0.96 0.43 16.51
CA THR A 34 -0.89 1.65 15.72
C THR A 34 -2.07 2.60 15.94
N LEU A 35 -3.30 2.06 16.02
CA LEU A 35 -4.51 2.87 16.20
C LEU A 35 -4.71 3.40 17.63
N ARG A 36 -3.95 2.90 18.59
CA ARG A 36 -3.96 3.37 19.98
C ARG A 36 -2.81 4.33 20.29
N CYS A 37 -1.93 4.55 19.32
CA CYS A 37 -0.94 5.61 19.41
C CYS A 37 -1.60 6.95 19.16
N TYR A 38 -1.20 7.96 19.91
CA TYR A 38 -1.55 9.35 19.64
C TYR A 38 -0.29 10.22 19.72
N MET A 39 -0.31 11.35 19.04
CA MET A 39 0.88 12.15 18.78
C MET A 39 0.68 13.59 19.24
N ASN A 40 1.72 14.14 19.87
CA ASN A 40 1.83 15.57 20.06
C ASN A 40 2.74 16.15 18.97
N ILE A 41 2.18 17.05 18.15
CA ILE A 41 2.89 17.70 17.04
C ILE A 41 3.28 19.10 17.50
N ALA A 42 4.29 19.17 18.35
CA ALA A 42 4.85 20.43 18.82
C ALA A 42 6.18 20.74 18.12
N SER A 43 6.45 22.02 17.89
CA SER A 43 7.71 22.47 17.26
C SER A 43 8.91 21.96 18.05
N ARG A 44 9.82 21.27 17.38
CA ARG A 44 11.07 20.69 17.93
C ARG A 44 10.89 19.67 19.06
N ARG A 45 9.65 19.23 19.33
CA ARG A 45 9.34 18.20 20.33
C ARG A 45 8.26 17.24 19.81
N PRO A 46 8.53 16.47 18.76
CA PRO A 46 7.60 15.44 18.30
C PRO A 46 7.52 14.34 19.37
N GLU A 47 6.32 13.94 19.75
CA GLU A 47 6.09 12.92 20.77
C GLU A 47 5.02 11.95 20.32
N ILE A 48 5.18 10.68 20.73
CA ILE A 48 4.17 9.63 20.55
C ILE A 48 3.82 9.09 21.93
N TYR A 49 2.54 8.86 22.15
CA TYR A 49 2.02 8.22 23.35
C TYR A 49 1.27 6.93 22.98
N TYR A 50 1.34 5.95 23.85
CA TYR A 50 0.63 4.69 23.74
C TYR A 50 0.14 4.25 25.12
N ASN A 51 -1.16 4.03 25.30
CA ASN A 51 -1.78 3.68 26.59
C ASN A 51 -1.39 4.63 27.76
N GLY A 52 -1.30 5.94 27.51
CA GLY A 52 -0.93 6.92 28.51
C GLY A 52 0.56 7.10 28.74
N GLU A 53 1.41 6.25 28.17
CA GLU A 53 2.88 6.32 28.29
C GLU A 53 3.49 7.00 27.07
N LYS A 54 4.50 7.83 27.28
CA LYS A 54 5.33 8.38 26.22
C LYS A 54 6.25 7.30 25.68
N LEU A 55 6.25 7.14 24.35
CA LEU A 55 7.19 6.25 23.67
C LEU A 55 8.52 6.97 23.44
N GLU A 56 9.50 6.72 24.27
CA GLU A 56 10.81 7.36 24.19
C GLU A 56 11.96 6.37 24.29
N GLY A 57 13.15 6.76 23.80
CA GLY A 57 14.35 5.94 23.84
C GLY A 57 14.30 4.72 22.92
N TYR A 58 13.49 4.76 21.86
CA TYR A 58 13.51 3.73 20.83
C TYR A 58 14.61 3.98 19.81
N ASP A 59 15.34 2.93 19.46
CA ASP A 59 16.39 2.95 18.45
C ASP A 59 15.82 2.73 17.05
N ALA A 60 14.80 1.86 16.94
CA ALA A 60 14.22 1.48 15.65
C ALA A 60 12.71 1.22 15.76
N VAL A 61 12.04 1.30 14.60
CA VAL A 61 10.62 0.96 14.46
C VAL A 61 10.40 0.02 13.28
N ILE A 62 9.65 -1.07 13.52
CA ILE A 62 9.23 -2.03 12.50
C ILE A 62 7.76 -1.75 12.15
N PRO A 63 7.46 -1.21 10.96
CA PRO A 63 6.09 -0.90 10.56
C PRO A 63 5.37 -2.13 10.00
N ARG A 64 4.46 -2.70 10.76
CA ARG A 64 3.54 -3.78 10.33
C ARG A 64 2.13 -3.22 10.10
N ILE A 65 2.06 -2.20 9.23
CA ILE A 65 0.85 -1.42 8.96
C ILE A 65 -0.06 -2.20 7.98
N GLY A 66 -1.27 -2.51 8.40
CA GLY A 66 -2.29 -3.12 7.54
C GLY A 66 -2.85 -2.14 6.50
N ALA A 67 -3.38 -2.65 5.37
CA ALA A 67 -3.89 -1.82 4.28
C ALA A 67 -4.99 -0.84 4.72
N SER A 68 -5.93 -1.31 5.54
CA SER A 68 -7.08 -0.51 6.03
C SER A 68 -6.71 0.64 6.96
N VAL A 69 -5.47 0.71 7.44
CA VAL A 69 -4.99 1.73 8.39
C VAL A 69 -3.76 2.47 7.89
N THR A 70 -3.54 2.44 6.57
CA THR A 70 -2.35 3.03 5.95
C THR A 70 -2.18 4.49 6.31
N PHE A 71 -3.21 5.31 6.20
CA PHE A 71 -3.11 6.76 6.49
C PHE A 71 -2.60 7.03 7.90
N TYR A 72 -3.28 6.47 8.91
CA TYR A 72 -2.91 6.68 10.31
C TYR A 72 -1.57 6.02 10.66
N GLY A 73 -1.32 4.82 10.13
CA GLY A 73 -0.06 4.12 10.32
C GLY A 73 1.14 4.90 9.79
N LEU A 74 1.01 5.50 8.61
CA LEU A 74 2.06 6.36 8.05
C LEU A 74 2.24 7.64 8.86
N ALA A 75 1.18 8.21 9.44
CA ALA A 75 1.30 9.38 10.30
C ALA A 75 2.11 9.06 11.57
N VAL A 76 1.81 7.94 12.24
CA VAL A 76 2.57 7.50 13.41
C VAL A 76 4.03 7.15 13.05
N LEU A 77 4.25 6.51 11.90
CA LEU A 77 5.61 6.17 11.45
C LEU A 77 6.43 7.44 11.17
N ARG A 78 5.86 8.43 10.47
CA ARG A 78 6.51 9.74 10.26
C ARG A 78 6.87 10.43 11.57
N GLN A 79 6.03 10.28 12.58
CA GLN A 79 6.34 10.84 13.89
C GLN A 79 7.54 10.16 14.54
N PHE A 80 7.67 8.83 14.44
CA PHE A 80 8.89 8.12 14.85
C PHE A 80 10.12 8.60 14.08
N GLU A 81 10.00 8.77 12.75
CA GLU A 81 11.09 9.33 11.92
C GLU A 81 11.50 10.74 12.39
N MET A 82 10.53 11.61 12.70
CA MET A 82 10.80 12.94 13.24
C MET A 82 11.45 12.92 14.62
N MET A 83 11.23 11.88 15.40
CA MET A 83 11.90 11.64 16.69
C MET A 83 13.32 11.07 16.55
N GLY A 84 13.79 10.84 15.30
CA GLY A 84 15.09 10.26 15.02
C GLY A 84 15.17 8.74 15.19
N VAL A 85 14.03 8.06 15.31
CA VAL A 85 13.96 6.60 15.42
C VAL A 85 14.13 5.99 14.02
N TYR A 86 15.04 5.01 13.87
CA TYR A 86 15.32 4.36 12.58
C TYR A 86 14.12 3.54 12.11
N PRO A 87 13.51 3.84 10.95
CA PRO A 87 12.43 3.04 10.41
C PRO A 87 13.00 1.88 9.57
N LEU A 88 12.58 0.66 9.83
CA LEU A 88 12.98 -0.49 8.99
C LEU A 88 12.53 -0.31 7.53
N ASN A 89 11.33 0.28 7.35
CA ASN A 89 10.83 0.78 6.07
C ASN A 89 10.31 2.19 6.28
N GLU A 90 10.75 3.12 5.47
CA GLU A 90 10.35 4.53 5.55
C GLU A 90 8.86 4.74 5.23
N SER A 91 8.27 5.73 5.87
CA SER A 91 6.86 6.09 5.66
C SER A 91 6.58 6.46 4.19
N VAL A 92 7.52 7.13 3.53
CA VAL A 92 7.44 7.49 2.12
C VAL A 92 7.46 6.24 1.24
N ALA A 93 8.33 5.27 1.52
CA ALA A 93 8.43 4.02 0.77
C ALA A 93 7.15 3.20 0.88
N ILE A 94 6.62 3.05 2.09
CA ILE A 94 5.34 2.36 2.31
C ILE A 94 4.20 3.09 1.60
N GLY A 95 4.14 4.41 1.70
CA GLY A 95 3.11 5.23 1.05
C GLY A 95 3.13 5.07 -0.47
N ARG A 96 4.31 5.08 -1.08
CA ARG A 96 4.49 4.85 -2.53
C ARG A 96 4.05 3.44 -2.94
N SER A 97 4.42 2.43 -2.17
CA SER A 97 4.05 1.03 -2.46
C SER A 97 2.57 0.73 -2.27
N ARG A 98 1.88 1.48 -1.43
CA ARG A 98 0.43 1.33 -1.17
C ARG A 98 -0.44 2.01 -2.23
N ASP A 99 0.06 3.05 -2.84
CA ASP A 99 -0.58 3.77 -3.93
C ASP A 99 -0.23 3.08 -5.26
N LYS A 100 -1.18 2.30 -5.79
CA LYS A 100 -0.99 1.51 -7.01
C LYS A 100 -0.61 2.39 -8.21
N LEU A 101 -1.27 3.53 -8.36
CA LEU A 101 -1.00 4.44 -9.47
C LEU A 101 0.40 5.04 -9.34
N ARG A 102 0.73 5.53 -8.16
CA ARG A 102 2.04 6.11 -7.88
C ARG A 102 3.17 5.10 -8.04
N SER A 103 2.96 3.85 -7.60
CA SER A 103 3.93 2.77 -7.82
C SER A 103 4.22 2.58 -9.30
N MET A 104 3.18 2.46 -10.13
CA MET A 104 3.35 2.28 -11.58
C MET A 104 4.01 3.49 -12.24
N GLN A 105 3.64 4.71 -11.85
CA GLN A 105 4.28 5.92 -12.37
C GLN A 105 5.78 5.99 -12.03
N LEU A 106 6.18 5.56 -10.84
CA LEU A 106 7.57 5.51 -10.44
C LEU A 106 8.35 4.43 -11.22
N LEU A 107 7.78 3.24 -11.35
CA LEU A 107 8.39 2.14 -12.12
C LEU A 107 8.53 2.50 -13.60
N ALA A 108 7.49 3.11 -14.20
CA ALA A 108 7.54 3.58 -15.59
C ALA A 108 8.62 4.66 -15.78
N ARG A 109 8.72 5.62 -14.87
CA ARG A 109 9.77 6.66 -14.92
C ARG A 109 11.17 6.06 -14.91
N ASP A 110 11.36 4.99 -14.15
CA ASP A 110 12.65 4.34 -14.00
C ASP A 110 12.89 3.27 -15.08
N GLY A 111 12.04 3.21 -16.13
CA GLY A 111 12.19 2.34 -17.30
C GLY A 111 11.90 0.87 -17.04
N ILE A 112 11.24 0.52 -15.92
CA ILE A 112 10.88 -0.85 -15.60
C ILE A 112 9.65 -1.24 -16.43
N GLY A 113 9.73 -2.38 -17.12
CA GLY A 113 8.64 -2.92 -17.94
C GLY A 113 7.35 -3.11 -17.15
N LEU A 114 6.28 -2.55 -17.66
CA LEU A 114 4.93 -2.64 -17.09
C LEU A 114 3.94 -3.04 -18.18
N PRO A 115 2.86 -3.74 -17.84
CA PRO A 115 1.72 -3.86 -18.73
C PRO A 115 1.21 -2.48 -19.15
N VAL A 116 0.80 -2.31 -20.40
CA VAL A 116 0.19 -1.04 -20.86
C VAL A 116 -0.98 -0.71 -19.95
N THR A 117 -0.97 0.49 -19.37
CA THR A 117 -1.91 0.87 -18.33
C THR A 117 -2.43 2.28 -18.56
N THR A 118 -3.74 2.44 -18.56
CA THR A 118 -4.42 3.72 -18.63
C THR A 118 -5.23 3.94 -17.35
N PHE A 119 -5.18 5.17 -16.84
CA PHE A 119 -5.93 5.58 -15.65
C PHE A 119 -6.93 6.65 -16.02
N ALA A 120 -8.17 6.51 -15.56
CA ALA A 120 -9.23 7.48 -15.81
C ALA A 120 -10.18 7.61 -14.61
N HIS A 121 -10.81 8.78 -14.47
CA HIS A 121 -11.86 9.04 -13.48
C HIS A 121 -13.23 9.19 -14.15
N ASP A 122 -13.35 10.06 -15.13
CA ASP A 122 -14.59 10.31 -15.87
C ASP A 122 -14.28 10.49 -17.37
N PRO A 123 -13.95 9.39 -18.08
CA PRO A 123 -13.60 9.50 -19.47
C PRO A 123 -14.87 9.81 -20.30
N SER A 124 -14.86 10.96 -20.98
CA SER A 124 -15.93 11.34 -21.91
C SER A 124 -15.93 10.47 -23.19
N GLN A 125 -14.76 9.91 -23.52
CA GLN A 125 -14.55 9.05 -24.70
C GLN A 125 -13.99 7.68 -24.25
N THR A 126 -14.89 6.78 -23.90
CA THR A 126 -14.53 5.44 -23.42
C THR A 126 -13.70 4.65 -24.44
N ALA A 127 -14.00 4.80 -25.75
CA ALA A 127 -13.26 4.11 -26.81
C ALA A 127 -11.78 4.51 -26.88
N GLU A 128 -11.48 5.80 -26.73
CA GLU A 128 -10.10 6.31 -26.71
C GLU A 128 -9.30 5.73 -25.52
N VAL A 129 -9.91 5.71 -24.35
CA VAL A 129 -9.28 5.15 -23.13
C VAL A 129 -8.98 3.67 -23.28
N LEU A 130 -9.86 2.91 -23.93
CA LEU A 130 -9.65 1.50 -24.24
C LEU A 130 -8.53 1.29 -25.27
N GLU A 131 -8.48 2.11 -26.30
CA GLU A 131 -7.44 2.06 -27.33
C GLU A 131 -6.05 2.35 -26.73
N LEU A 132 -5.94 3.39 -25.91
CA LEU A 132 -4.70 3.72 -25.18
C LEU A 132 -4.20 2.59 -24.30
N ALA A 133 -5.08 1.75 -23.77
CA ALA A 133 -4.74 0.59 -22.95
C ALA A 133 -4.47 -0.68 -23.78
N GLY A 134 -4.51 -0.61 -25.12
CA GLY A 134 -4.25 -1.71 -26.03
C GLY A 134 -5.50 -2.48 -26.50
N GLY A 135 -6.70 -2.07 -26.07
CA GLY A 135 -7.96 -2.75 -26.44
C GLY A 135 -8.19 -4.08 -25.70
N ALA A 136 -9.28 -4.76 -26.07
CA ALA A 136 -9.61 -6.08 -25.46
C ALA A 136 -8.80 -7.23 -26.09
N PRO A 137 -8.50 -8.28 -25.30
CA PRO A 137 -8.91 -8.47 -23.90
C PRO A 137 -8.15 -7.56 -22.93
N ILE A 138 -8.88 -6.99 -21.95
CA ILE A 138 -8.36 -5.98 -21.05
C ILE A 138 -8.81 -6.22 -19.61
N VAL A 139 -7.95 -5.93 -18.64
CA VAL A 139 -8.28 -6.00 -17.22
C VAL A 139 -8.64 -4.61 -16.71
N ILE A 140 -9.86 -4.46 -16.23
CA ILE A 140 -10.37 -3.21 -15.65
C ILE A 140 -10.39 -3.37 -14.13
N LYS A 141 -9.77 -2.43 -13.42
CA LYS A 141 -9.59 -2.49 -11.96
C LYS A 141 -10.10 -1.21 -11.31
N LEU A 142 -10.79 -1.35 -10.19
CA LEU A 142 -11.01 -0.22 -9.29
C LEU A 142 -9.70 0.11 -8.56
N LEU A 143 -9.36 1.39 -8.50
CA LEU A 143 -8.13 1.80 -7.82
C LEU A 143 -8.16 1.49 -6.33
N GLU A 144 -9.33 1.63 -5.69
CA GLU A 144 -9.52 1.46 -4.25
C GLU A 144 -9.86 0.02 -3.84
N GLY A 145 -9.96 -0.90 -4.80
CA GLY A 145 -10.22 -2.32 -4.54
C GLY A 145 -9.04 -3.06 -3.90
N THR A 146 -9.34 -3.99 -2.98
CA THR A 146 -8.36 -4.89 -2.37
C THR A 146 -8.74 -6.34 -2.61
N GLN A 147 -7.75 -7.26 -2.65
CA GLN A 147 -7.96 -8.71 -2.75
C GLN A 147 -8.79 -9.17 -3.96
N GLY A 148 -8.63 -8.50 -5.11
CA GLY A 148 -9.35 -8.85 -6.34
C GLY A 148 -10.78 -8.32 -6.45
N ILE A 149 -11.30 -7.66 -5.41
CA ILE A 149 -12.60 -7.00 -5.49
C ILE A 149 -12.50 -5.81 -6.45
N GLY A 150 -13.43 -5.74 -7.42
CA GLY A 150 -13.43 -4.69 -8.44
C GLY A 150 -12.41 -4.91 -9.56
N VAL A 151 -12.03 -6.16 -9.85
CA VAL A 151 -11.22 -6.55 -11.00
C VAL A 151 -12.10 -7.31 -11.99
N VAL A 152 -12.16 -6.85 -13.23
CA VAL A 152 -12.96 -7.44 -14.32
C VAL A 152 -12.07 -7.69 -15.53
N LEU A 153 -12.06 -8.90 -16.06
CA LEU A 153 -11.54 -9.20 -17.38
C LEU A 153 -12.65 -9.00 -18.42
N ALA A 154 -12.40 -8.16 -19.40
CA ALA A 154 -13.31 -7.92 -20.52
C ALA A 154 -12.67 -8.47 -21.80
N ASP A 155 -13.29 -9.49 -22.38
CA ASP A 155 -12.76 -10.21 -23.55
C ASP A 155 -13.00 -9.46 -24.87
N THR A 156 -13.95 -8.51 -24.88
CA THR A 156 -14.31 -7.72 -26.06
C THR A 156 -14.38 -6.24 -25.73
N ASN A 157 -14.13 -5.38 -26.72
CA ASN A 157 -14.29 -3.93 -26.55
C ASN A 157 -15.71 -3.54 -26.13
N ARG A 158 -16.73 -4.27 -26.58
CA ARG A 158 -18.11 -4.02 -26.17
C ARG A 158 -18.32 -4.27 -24.67
N SER A 159 -17.84 -5.39 -24.15
CA SER A 159 -17.93 -5.67 -22.71
C SER A 159 -17.08 -4.70 -21.89
N ALA A 160 -15.89 -4.35 -22.38
CA ALA A 160 -15.04 -3.36 -21.74
C ALA A 160 -15.72 -1.99 -21.63
N THR A 161 -16.33 -1.51 -22.72
CA THR A 161 -17.10 -0.25 -22.74
C THR A 161 -18.21 -0.27 -21.68
N SER A 162 -19.01 -1.34 -21.64
CA SER A 162 -20.10 -1.46 -20.66
C SER A 162 -19.60 -1.38 -19.21
N VAL A 163 -18.46 -2.01 -18.91
CA VAL A 163 -17.85 -1.98 -17.56
C VAL A 163 -17.34 -0.58 -17.22
N VAL A 164 -16.63 0.07 -18.14
CA VAL A 164 -16.12 1.44 -17.95
C VAL A 164 -17.26 2.42 -17.71
N GLU A 165 -18.34 2.33 -18.49
CA GLU A 165 -19.51 3.19 -18.33
C GLU A 165 -20.23 2.96 -17.00
N ALA A 166 -20.33 1.71 -16.55
CA ALA A 166 -20.88 1.38 -15.24
C ALA A 166 -20.06 2.00 -14.10
N PHE A 167 -18.74 1.91 -14.17
CA PHE A 167 -17.84 2.49 -13.16
C PHE A 167 -17.83 4.03 -13.22
N ARG A 168 -17.91 4.61 -14.41
CA ARG A 168 -18.10 6.05 -14.58
C ARG A 168 -19.37 6.54 -13.89
N GLY A 169 -20.49 5.81 -14.07
CA GLY A 169 -21.75 6.11 -13.40
C GLY A 169 -21.62 6.09 -11.87
N ALA A 170 -20.74 5.26 -11.32
CA ALA A 170 -20.42 5.20 -9.91
C ALA A 170 -19.40 6.25 -9.43
N LYS A 171 -18.85 7.09 -10.33
CA LYS A 171 -17.86 8.14 -10.05
C LYS A 171 -16.61 7.61 -9.33
N VAL A 172 -16.11 6.47 -9.76
CA VAL A 172 -14.92 5.83 -9.18
C VAL A 172 -13.72 5.91 -10.12
N ASN A 173 -12.53 5.88 -9.54
CA ASN A 173 -11.29 5.82 -10.30
C ASN A 173 -11.10 4.43 -10.91
N ILE A 174 -10.82 4.37 -12.20
CA ILE A 174 -10.61 3.13 -12.94
C ILE A 174 -9.19 3.06 -13.51
N LEU A 175 -8.69 1.85 -13.54
CA LEU A 175 -7.41 1.50 -14.15
C LEU A 175 -7.68 0.40 -15.17
N LEU A 176 -7.31 0.66 -16.43
CA LEU A 176 -7.39 -0.27 -17.52
C LEU A 176 -5.97 -0.78 -17.81
N GLN A 177 -5.82 -2.08 -17.94
CA GLN A 177 -4.51 -2.69 -18.10
C GLN A 177 -4.57 -3.82 -19.12
N GLU A 178 -3.59 -3.89 -20.02
CA GLU A 178 -3.51 -4.99 -20.97
C GLU A 178 -3.56 -6.34 -20.25
N PHE A 179 -4.19 -7.31 -20.87
CA PHE A 179 -4.23 -8.68 -20.38
C PHE A 179 -3.04 -9.47 -20.89
N ILE A 180 -2.20 -9.95 -19.98
CA ILE A 180 -1.02 -10.76 -20.32
C ILE A 180 -1.46 -12.21 -20.51
N LYS A 181 -1.72 -12.61 -21.76
CA LYS A 181 -2.22 -13.94 -22.11
C LYS A 181 -1.24 -15.04 -21.72
N GLU A 182 0.05 -14.77 -21.85
CA GLU A 182 1.15 -15.70 -21.58
C GLU A 182 1.18 -16.12 -20.10
N ALA A 183 0.69 -15.28 -19.23
CA ALA A 183 0.61 -15.59 -17.79
C ALA A 183 -0.45 -16.65 -17.46
N GLY A 184 -1.46 -16.84 -18.33
CA GLY A 184 -2.51 -17.84 -18.14
C GLY A 184 -3.29 -17.67 -16.80
N GLY A 185 -3.36 -16.46 -16.27
CA GLY A 185 -3.96 -16.18 -14.96
C GLY A 185 -3.03 -16.49 -13.76
N THR A 186 -1.77 -16.79 -14.02
CA THR A 186 -0.76 -17.08 -13.00
C THR A 186 0.05 -15.81 -12.70
N ASP A 187 0.40 -15.59 -11.44
CA ASP A 187 1.34 -14.57 -11.00
C ASP A 187 2.56 -15.17 -10.30
N ILE A 188 3.67 -14.46 -10.36
CA ILE A 188 4.90 -14.83 -9.66
C ILE A 188 5.17 -13.81 -8.58
N ARG A 189 5.35 -14.28 -7.35
CA ARG A 189 5.76 -13.43 -6.24
C ARG A 189 7.23 -13.63 -5.93
N ALA A 190 8.03 -12.63 -6.23
CA ALA A 190 9.44 -12.59 -5.82
C ALA A 190 9.54 -12.05 -4.39
N ILE A 191 10.33 -12.71 -3.54
CA ILE A 191 10.67 -12.28 -2.18
C ILE A 191 12.18 -12.13 -2.15
N VAL A 192 12.65 -10.94 -1.78
CA VAL A 192 14.06 -10.57 -1.68
C VAL A 192 14.44 -10.32 -0.21
#